data_e74f7d0e5dbd2ca6ad849923a3ae3790
#
_entry.id   e74f7d0e5dbd2ca6ad849923a3ae3790
#
_cell.length_a   1.000
_cell.length_b   1.000
_cell.length_c   1.000
_cell.angle_alpha   90.00
_cell.angle_beta   90.00
_cell.angle_gamma   90.00
#
_symmetry.space_group_name_H-M   'P 1'
#
loop_
_entity.id
_entity.type
_entity.pdbx_description
1 polymer ?
#
loop_
_entity_poly.entity_id
_entity_poly.type
_entity_poly.pdbx_seq_one_letter_code
_entity_poly.pdbx_strand_id
1 'polypeptide(L)'
;MKRFRFLGFIVVFCAIISWSIAIAQPIPNPPLWQVYQQSLKSAKYVDLTHTITPTIPVWPGFGQPKFSATTDPKTGKAYTYAADRFEATHYDLPTDQLGTQLDPPAHWNPDYPAIDELPPTFAVRPLVVIPIQEKVAQDPNYSLQVRDILTWEQQHGRIPEGSVVFVRSDWSKEWPNPKLATLTDFPGVSLDALKFLHLERKILFHGHEPLHTDSTPTLEGEAWLLRNGYTQAEGVANLDRVPETGALVTIGYPKLQGGLGGYARYIAICPPNWGYGVSVGQIPEAPLAKAAKSLHWDRQLGVRVR
;
A
#
# COMPACT_ATOMS: atom_id res chain seq x y z
N MET A 1 99.20 -37.40 -7.48
CA MET A 1 98.38 -36.22 -7.57
C MET A 1 97.05 -36.66 -8.13
N LYS A 2 95.97 -36.79 -7.30
CA LYS A 2 94.64 -37.22 -7.68
C LYS A 2 93.72 -36.00 -7.58
N ARG A 3 93.10 -35.61 -8.70
CA ARG A 3 92.08 -34.52 -8.76
C ARG A 3 90.70 -35.11 -8.48
N PHE A 4 90.07 -34.67 -7.41
CA PHE A 4 88.68 -34.93 -7.11
C PHE A 4 87.79 -33.90 -7.87
N ARG A 5 86.90 -34.43 -8.65
CA ARG A 5 85.81 -33.61 -9.27
C ARG A 5 84.59 -33.72 -8.38
N PHE A 6 84.13 -32.58 -7.86
CA PHE A 6 82.85 -32.45 -7.18
C PHE A 6 81.77 -32.25 -8.22
N LEU A 7 80.79 -33.16 -8.31
CA LEU A 7 79.55 -32.97 -9.03
C LEU A 7 78.54 -32.35 -8.05
N GLY A 8 78.19 -31.10 -8.28
CA GLY A 8 77.06 -30.46 -7.58
C GLY A 8 75.74 -30.87 -8.19
N PHE A 9 74.89 -31.52 -7.41
CA PHE A 9 73.49 -31.76 -7.74
C PHE A 9 72.64 -30.51 -7.41
N ILE A 10 72.09 -29.83 -8.41
CA ILE A 10 71.08 -28.76 -8.22
C ILE A 10 69.78 -29.48 -8.14
N VAL A 11 69.14 -29.48 -6.96
CA VAL A 11 67.73 -29.89 -6.76
C VAL A 11 66.83 -28.67 -6.99
N VAL A 12 66.12 -28.64 -8.12
CA VAL A 12 65.13 -27.64 -8.38
C VAL A 12 63.84 -28.05 -7.67
N PHE A 13 63.48 -27.31 -6.62
CA PHE A 13 62.20 -27.45 -5.93
C PHE A 13 61.13 -26.71 -6.72
N CYS A 14 60.35 -27.40 -7.53
CA CYS A 14 59.11 -26.83 -8.12
C CYS A 14 58.03 -26.79 -7.05
N ALA A 15 57.81 -25.64 -6.45
CA ALA A 15 56.66 -25.39 -5.58
C ALA A 15 55.41 -25.25 -6.47
N ILE A 16 54.59 -26.28 -6.54
CA ILE A 16 53.25 -26.24 -7.17
C ILE A 16 52.36 -25.49 -6.20
N ILE A 17 52.10 -24.20 -6.49
CA ILE A 17 51.05 -23.42 -5.80
C ILE A 17 49.73 -23.90 -6.36
N SER A 18 49.08 -24.81 -5.66
CA SER A 18 47.70 -25.19 -5.92
C SER A 18 46.76 -24.06 -5.46
N TRP A 19 46.33 -23.23 -6.38
CA TRP A 19 45.22 -22.32 -6.12
C TRP A 19 43.94 -23.14 -5.99
N SER A 20 43.52 -23.42 -4.78
CA SER A 20 42.18 -23.92 -4.48
C SER A 20 41.19 -22.78 -4.78
N ILE A 21 40.56 -22.84 -5.92
CA ILE A 21 39.36 -22.03 -6.17
C ILE A 21 38.33 -22.56 -5.19
N ALA A 22 38.09 -21.83 -4.12
CA ALA A 22 36.95 -22.07 -3.24
C ALA A 22 35.70 -21.80 -4.04
N ILE A 23 35.11 -22.87 -4.63
CA ILE A 23 33.77 -22.80 -5.17
C ILE A 23 32.84 -22.49 -4.00
N ALA A 24 32.35 -21.25 -3.93
CA ALA A 24 31.36 -20.87 -2.94
C ALA A 24 30.20 -21.88 -3.02
N GLN A 25 30.00 -22.63 -1.95
CA GLN A 25 28.83 -23.53 -1.85
C GLN A 25 27.59 -22.66 -2.06
N PRO A 26 26.63 -23.08 -2.91
CA PRO A 26 25.39 -22.34 -3.08
C PRO A 26 24.73 -22.23 -1.72
N ILE A 27 24.52 -20.99 -1.26
CA ILE A 27 23.76 -20.72 -0.01
C ILE A 27 22.39 -21.37 -0.21
N PRO A 28 21.95 -22.28 0.68
CA PRO A 28 20.62 -22.87 0.58
C PRO A 28 19.61 -21.72 0.50
N ASN A 29 18.74 -21.74 -0.53
CA ASN A 29 17.77 -20.66 -0.74
C ASN A 29 16.86 -20.59 0.50
N PRO A 30 16.88 -19.50 1.33
CA PRO A 30 16.10 -19.44 2.55
C PRO A 30 14.60 -19.59 2.27
N PRO A 31 13.80 -20.16 3.19
CA PRO A 31 12.39 -20.47 2.93
C PRO A 31 11.57 -19.27 2.41
N LEU A 32 11.79 -18.05 2.94
CA LEU A 32 11.10 -16.85 2.46
C LEU A 32 11.54 -16.43 1.06
N TRP A 33 12.81 -16.64 0.68
CA TRP A 33 13.27 -16.39 -0.69
C TRP A 33 12.68 -17.40 -1.68
N GLN A 34 12.46 -18.65 -1.25
CA GLN A 34 11.75 -19.64 -2.07
C GLN A 34 10.30 -19.19 -2.32
N VAL A 35 9.58 -18.74 -1.30
CA VAL A 35 8.22 -18.17 -1.45
C VAL A 35 8.23 -16.99 -2.44
N TYR A 36 9.21 -16.09 -2.33
CA TYR A 36 9.36 -14.99 -3.28
C TYR A 36 9.56 -15.50 -4.71
N GLN A 37 10.51 -16.39 -4.94
CA GLN A 37 10.82 -16.90 -6.28
C GLN A 37 9.70 -17.73 -6.90
N GLN A 38 9.01 -18.54 -6.11
CA GLN A 38 7.98 -19.47 -6.58
C GLN A 38 6.61 -18.83 -6.73
N SER A 39 6.30 -17.83 -5.91
CA SER A 39 4.96 -17.25 -5.82
C SER A 39 4.92 -15.75 -6.10
N LEU A 40 5.70 -14.95 -5.36
CA LEU A 40 5.57 -13.48 -5.42
C LEU A 40 6.15 -12.88 -6.70
N LYS A 41 7.24 -13.44 -7.24
CA LYS A 41 7.88 -12.92 -8.46
C LYS A 41 6.98 -12.98 -9.69
N SER A 42 6.16 -14.01 -9.82
CA SER A 42 5.21 -14.20 -10.93
C SER A 42 3.83 -13.58 -10.65
N ALA A 43 3.54 -13.21 -9.41
CA ALA A 43 2.27 -12.61 -9.03
C ALA A 43 2.01 -11.29 -9.76
N LYS A 44 0.75 -10.87 -9.81
CA LYS A 44 0.31 -9.60 -10.39
C LYS A 44 0.12 -8.58 -9.27
N TYR A 45 0.82 -7.46 -9.37
CA TYR A 45 0.75 -6.36 -8.42
C TYR A 45 -0.21 -5.29 -8.91
N VAL A 46 -1.25 -4.99 -8.14
CA VAL A 46 -2.26 -3.98 -8.44
C VAL A 46 -2.23 -2.90 -7.35
N ASP A 47 -2.05 -1.64 -7.75
CA ASP A 47 -2.07 -0.51 -6.83
C ASP A 47 -3.52 -0.13 -6.48
N LEU A 48 -3.85 -0.12 -5.20
CA LEU A 48 -5.18 0.17 -4.66
C LEU A 48 -5.25 1.58 -4.02
N THR A 49 -4.40 2.51 -4.48
CA THR A 49 -4.19 3.80 -3.83
C THR A 49 -4.44 4.95 -4.79
N HIS A 50 -5.21 5.94 -4.37
CA HIS A 50 -5.35 7.19 -5.10
C HIS A 50 -4.11 8.09 -4.94
N THR A 51 -3.75 8.79 -6.01
CA THR A 51 -2.68 9.78 -5.95
C THR A 51 -3.14 11.02 -5.19
N ILE A 52 -2.36 11.46 -4.20
CA ILE A 52 -2.62 12.72 -3.49
C ILE A 52 -2.23 13.89 -4.40
N THR A 53 -3.18 14.79 -4.64
CA THR A 53 -3.00 16.02 -5.43
C THR A 53 -3.63 17.20 -4.69
N PRO A 54 -3.34 18.46 -5.06
CA PRO A 54 -4.01 19.62 -4.46
C PRO A 54 -5.53 19.67 -4.64
N THR A 55 -6.10 18.83 -5.51
CA THR A 55 -7.53 18.84 -5.86
C THR A 55 -8.23 17.53 -5.52
N ILE A 56 -7.66 16.70 -4.63
CA ILE A 56 -8.33 15.46 -4.22
C ILE A 56 -9.63 15.77 -3.45
N PRO A 57 -10.60 14.85 -3.45
CA PRO A 57 -11.73 14.94 -2.54
C PRO A 57 -11.22 14.93 -1.08
N VAL A 58 -11.66 15.93 -0.32
CA VAL A 58 -11.35 16.06 1.12
C VAL A 58 -12.61 16.47 1.83
N TRP A 59 -12.89 15.88 2.99
CA TRP A 59 -13.99 16.31 3.82
C TRP A 59 -13.96 17.84 4.05
N PRO A 60 -15.08 18.56 3.86
CA PRO A 60 -15.09 20.03 3.92
C PRO A 60 -14.62 20.64 5.25
N GLY A 61 -14.58 19.85 6.33
CA GLY A 61 -14.05 20.27 7.63
C GLY A 61 -12.51 20.37 7.67
N PHE A 62 -11.81 19.77 6.70
CA PHE A 62 -10.37 19.87 6.53
C PHE A 62 -10.04 20.81 5.36
N GLY A 63 -8.80 21.25 5.24
CA GLY A 63 -8.35 22.07 4.12
C GLY A 63 -7.85 21.22 2.95
N GLN A 64 -7.68 21.84 1.78
CA GLN A 64 -7.04 21.22 0.62
C GLN A 64 -5.51 21.16 0.78
N PRO A 65 -4.85 20.07 0.34
CA PRO A 65 -3.39 20.00 0.32
C PRO A 65 -2.82 21.07 -0.62
N LYS A 66 -1.63 21.58 -0.27
CA LYS A 66 -0.89 22.53 -1.10
C LYS A 66 0.52 22.02 -1.32
N PHE A 67 0.98 22.09 -2.55
CA PHE A 67 2.34 21.69 -2.90
C PHE A 67 3.10 22.92 -3.42
N SER A 68 4.37 23.01 -3.07
CA SER A 68 5.25 24.06 -3.54
C SER A 68 6.69 23.55 -3.70
N ALA A 69 7.52 24.29 -4.39
CA ALA A 69 8.95 24.01 -4.40
C ALA A 69 9.53 24.26 -3.00
N THR A 70 10.35 23.35 -2.52
CA THR A 70 11.12 23.58 -1.29
C THR A 70 12.15 24.68 -1.51
N THR A 71 12.28 25.58 -0.54
CA THR A 71 13.21 26.71 -0.58
C THR A 71 14.36 26.52 0.41
N ASP A 72 15.51 27.08 0.08
CA ASP A 72 16.62 27.23 1.01
C ASP A 72 16.20 28.16 2.15
N PRO A 73 16.26 27.75 3.42
CA PRO A 73 15.83 28.55 4.54
C PRO A 73 16.66 29.82 4.77
N LYS A 74 17.88 29.90 4.21
CA LYS A 74 18.77 31.06 4.35
C LYS A 74 18.49 32.12 3.29
N THR A 75 18.18 31.71 2.06
CA THR A 75 18.04 32.60 0.92
C THR A 75 16.60 32.82 0.46
N GLY A 76 15.67 31.93 0.88
CA GLY A 76 14.28 31.91 0.42
C GLY A 76 14.11 31.47 -1.03
N LYS A 77 15.20 31.11 -1.74
CA LYS A 77 15.14 30.69 -3.14
C LYS A 77 14.80 29.20 -3.24
N ALA A 78 13.94 28.85 -4.22
CA ALA A 78 13.63 27.47 -4.51
C ALA A 78 14.87 26.71 -5.02
N TYR A 79 15.06 25.48 -4.57
CA TYR A 79 16.04 24.57 -5.15
C TYR A 79 15.67 24.21 -6.59
N THR A 80 16.64 24.22 -7.49
CA THR A 80 16.45 23.92 -8.90
C THR A 80 17.51 22.96 -9.43
N TYR A 81 17.16 22.14 -10.42
CA TYR A 81 18.12 21.24 -11.07
C TYR A 81 19.31 22.00 -11.67
N ALA A 82 19.09 23.22 -12.17
CA ALA A 82 20.11 24.01 -12.83
C ALA A 82 21.17 24.56 -11.85
N ALA A 83 20.73 25.09 -10.70
CA ALA A 83 21.62 25.72 -9.72
C ALA A 83 22.13 24.72 -8.67
N ASP A 84 21.25 23.82 -8.22
CA ASP A 84 21.48 23.00 -7.03
C ASP A 84 21.65 21.51 -7.38
N ARG A 85 21.40 21.11 -8.63
CA ARG A 85 21.45 19.73 -9.15
C ARG A 85 20.35 18.79 -8.60
N PHE A 86 19.44 19.30 -7.79
CA PHE A 86 18.26 18.60 -7.31
C PHE A 86 17.10 19.57 -7.10
N GLU A 87 15.92 19.03 -6.98
CA GLU A 87 14.73 19.74 -6.51
C GLU A 87 14.05 18.94 -5.40
N ALA A 88 13.31 19.63 -4.56
CA ALA A 88 12.46 19.01 -3.54
C ALA A 88 11.05 19.64 -3.55
N THR A 89 10.07 18.90 -3.07
CA THR A 89 8.71 19.40 -2.93
C THR A 89 8.40 19.61 -1.46
N HIS A 90 7.85 20.76 -1.15
CA HIS A 90 7.20 21.05 0.13
C HIS A 90 5.73 20.67 0.02
N TYR A 91 5.27 19.81 0.94
CA TYR A 91 3.87 19.42 1.07
C TYR A 91 3.29 20.09 2.33
N ASP A 92 2.26 20.90 2.14
CA ASP A 92 1.39 21.39 3.20
C ASP A 92 0.13 20.51 3.19
N LEU A 93 0.07 19.55 4.12
CA LEU A 93 -1.00 18.56 4.24
C LEU A 93 -1.80 18.92 5.50
N PRO A 94 -3.02 19.46 5.35
CA PRO A 94 -3.78 20.03 6.46
C PRO A 94 -4.31 19.01 7.46
N THR A 95 -4.29 17.72 7.11
CA THR A 95 -4.78 16.61 7.92
C THR A 95 -4.05 15.33 7.53
N ASP A 96 -4.03 14.33 8.39
CA ASP A 96 -3.60 12.96 8.10
C ASP A 96 -4.70 12.08 7.48
N GLN A 97 -5.86 12.68 7.16
CA GLN A 97 -7.06 12.09 6.58
C GLN A 97 -7.22 12.52 5.11
N LEU A 98 -6.32 12.09 4.22
CA LEU A 98 -6.31 12.49 2.80
C LEU A 98 -6.25 11.29 1.86
N GLY A 99 -7.26 11.17 1.01
CA GLY A 99 -7.27 10.16 -0.04
C GLY A 99 -7.34 8.75 0.51
N THR A 100 -6.50 7.85 -0.01
CA THR A 100 -6.41 6.48 0.53
C THR A 100 -5.65 6.49 1.85
N GLN A 101 -6.30 6.05 2.91
CA GLN A 101 -5.78 6.15 4.28
C GLN A 101 -6.06 4.91 5.12
N LEU A 102 -5.39 4.82 6.26
CA LEU A 102 -5.65 3.87 7.33
C LEU A 102 -5.91 4.65 8.61
N ASP A 103 -7.04 4.40 9.26
CA ASP A 103 -7.42 5.02 10.52
C ASP A 103 -7.12 4.10 11.68
N PRO A 104 -6.20 4.50 12.58
CA PRO A 104 -6.00 3.81 13.85
C PRO A 104 -7.17 4.10 14.80
N PRO A 105 -7.43 3.26 15.79
CA PRO A 105 -8.53 3.47 16.72
C PRO A 105 -8.37 4.74 17.57
N ALA A 106 -7.14 5.26 17.74
CA ALA A 106 -6.90 6.53 18.40
C ALA A 106 -7.59 7.72 17.72
N HIS A 107 -8.01 7.57 16.45
CA HIS A 107 -8.77 8.60 15.74
C HIS A 107 -10.07 8.99 16.50
N TRP A 108 -10.74 8.01 17.13
CA TRP A 108 -11.98 8.23 17.89
C TRP A 108 -11.89 7.89 19.36
N ASN A 109 -10.81 7.27 19.82
CA ASN A 109 -10.64 6.93 21.23
C ASN A 109 -9.16 7.01 21.64
N PRO A 110 -8.76 8.03 22.42
CA PRO A 110 -7.37 8.27 22.78
C PRO A 110 -6.73 7.17 23.63
N ASP A 111 -7.52 6.24 24.17
CA ASP A 111 -7.00 5.12 24.97
C ASP A 111 -6.46 3.97 24.12
N TYR A 112 -6.60 4.05 22.80
CA TYR A 112 -6.15 3.04 21.85
C TYR A 112 -4.91 3.50 21.03
N PRO A 113 -4.26 2.57 20.33
CA PRO A 113 -3.05 2.88 19.55
C PRO A 113 -3.25 3.93 18.46
N ALA A 114 -2.28 4.83 18.34
CA ALA A 114 -2.09 5.73 17.21
C ALA A 114 -1.42 5.00 16.03
N ILE A 115 -1.27 5.67 14.88
CA ILE A 115 -0.77 5.06 13.64
C ILE A 115 0.66 4.50 13.79
N ASP A 116 1.52 5.15 14.55
CA ASP A 116 2.91 4.74 14.79
C ASP A 116 3.06 3.60 15.79
N GLU A 117 1.98 3.28 16.52
CA GLU A 117 1.92 2.19 17.50
C GLU A 117 1.31 0.90 16.93
N LEU A 118 0.73 0.95 15.71
CA LEU A 118 0.19 -0.24 15.06
C LEU A 118 1.30 -1.29 14.83
N PRO A 119 1.02 -2.60 15.09
CA PRO A 119 2.06 -3.63 15.01
C PRO A 119 2.54 -3.85 13.57
N PRO A 120 3.85 -4.11 13.35
CA PRO A 120 4.40 -4.37 12.02
C PRO A 120 3.83 -5.63 11.36
N THR A 121 3.15 -6.49 12.11
CA THR A 121 2.42 -7.65 11.58
C THR A 121 1.24 -7.27 10.70
N PHE A 122 0.83 -6.00 10.64
CA PHE A 122 -0.19 -5.51 9.69
C PHE A 122 0.31 -5.56 8.23
N ALA A 123 1.62 -5.54 8.01
CA ALA A 123 2.25 -5.28 6.71
C ALA A 123 1.76 -6.14 5.54
N VAL A 124 1.40 -7.42 5.76
CA VAL A 124 0.93 -8.33 4.70
C VAL A 124 -0.20 -9.22 5.24
N ARG A 125 -1.34 -9.25 4.54
CA ARG A 125 -2.52 -10.02 4.96
C ARG A 125 -3.24 -10.66 3.77
N PRO A 126 -3.99 -11.75 3.99
CA PRO A 126 -4.97 -12.22 3.00
C PRO A 126 -5.96 -11.09 2.66
N LEU A 127 -6.27 -10.92 1.39
CA LEU A 127 -7.24 -9.96 0.89
C LEU A 127 -8.54 -10.68 0.49
N VAL A 128 -9.63 -10.14 0.98
CA VAL A 128 -11.00 -10.48 0.56
C VAL A 128 -11.63 -9.23 -0.02
N VAL A 129 -12.32 -9.33 -1.16
CA VAL A 129 -13.11 -8.23 -1.74
C VAL A 129 -14.56 -8.67 -1.83
N ILE A 130 -15.46 -7.92 -1.20
CA ILE A 130 -16.89 -8.17 -1.24
C ILE A 130 -17.54 -7.16 -2.17
N PRO A 131 -18.08 -7.59 -3.33
CA PRO A 131 -18.68 -6.69 -4.30
C PRO A 131 -20.13 -6.34 -3.92
N ILE A 132 -20.44 -5.04 -3.87
CA ILE A 132 -21.80 -4.51 -3.70
C ILE A 132 -22.20 -3.55 -4.83
N GLN A 133 -21.36 -3.34 -5.84
CA GLN A 133 -21.56 -2.34 -6.91
C GLN A 133 -22.88 -2.51 -7.68
N GLU A 134 -23.38 -3.74 -7.85
CA GLU A 134 -24.66 -3.97 -8.53
C GLU A 134 -25.85 -3.48 -7.70
N LYS A 135 -25.74 -3.53 -6.37
CA LYS A 135 -26.73 -3.02 -5.42
C LYS A 135 -26.66 -1.50 -5.32
N VAL A 136 -25.42 -0.97 -5.30
CA VAL A 136 -25.17 0.48 -5.33
C VAL A 136 -25.70 1.11 -6.63
N ALA A 137 -25.64 0.43 -7.75
CA ALA A 137 -26.24 0.89 -8.99
C ALA A 137 -27.77 1.03 -8.94
N GLN A 138 -28.45 0.29 -8.04
CA GLN A 138 -29.89 0.36 -7.81
C GLN A 138 -30.24 1.32 -6.68
N ASP A 139 -29.40 1.39 -5.65
CA ASP A 139 -29.54 2.26 -4.49
C ASP A 139 -28.16 2.84 -4.14
N PRO A 140 -27.85 4.10 -4.51
CA PRO A 140 -26.56 4.74 -4.24
C PRO A 140 -26.16 4.76 -2.75
N ASN A 141 -27.15 4.64 -1.85
CA ASN A 141 -26.94 4.62 -0.39
C ASN A 141 -26.86 3.21 0.18
N TYR A 142 -26.74 2.19 -0.68
CA TYR A 142 -26.69 0.81 -0.23
C TYR A 142 -25.49 0.57 0.67
N SER A 143 -25.73 0.04 1.86
CA SER A 143 -24.69 -0.41 2.78
C SER A 143 -24.57 -1.93 2.79
N LEU A 144 -23.35 -2.45 2.79
CA LEU A 144 -23.07 -3.88 2.94
C LEU A 144 -23.83 -4.45 4.14
N GLN A 145 -24.53 -5.56 3.94
CA GLN A 145 -25.33 -6.26 4.95
C GLN A 145 -24.70 -7.63 5.28
N VAL A 146 -25.02 -8.19 6.43
CA VAL A 146 -24.60 -9.55 6.84
C VAL A 146 -24.98 -10.59 5.78
N ARG A 147 -26.17 -10.49 5.17
CA ARG A 147 -26.60 -11.39 4.09
C ARG A 147 -25.68 -11.39 2.88
N ASP A 148 -25.04 -10.26 2.57
CA ASP A 148 -24.12 -10.15 1.44
C ASP A 148 -22.84 -10.90 1.73
N ILE A 149 -22.33 -10.78 2.97
CA ILE A 149 -21.17 -11.52 3.45
C ILE A 149 -21.45 -13.02 3.41
N LEU A 150 -22.62 -13.46 3.90
CA LEU A 150 -22.99 -14.87 3.87
C LEU A 150 -23.16 -15.41 2.44
N THR A 151 -23.69 -14.60 1.52
CA THR A 151 -23.80 -14.97 0.10
C THR A 151 -22.41 -15.10 -0.53
N TRP A 152 -21.49 -14.18 -0.23
CA TRP A 152 -20.10 -14.26 -0.67
C TRP A 152 -19.43 -15.53 -0.12
N GLU A 153 -19.62 -15.85 1.15
CA GLU A 153 -19.06 -17.06 1.78
C GLU A 153 -19.60 -18.37 1.20
N GLN A 154 -20.85 -18.39 0.74
CA GLN A 154 -21.40 -19.57 0.06
C GLN A 154 -20.64 -19.87 -1.24
N GLN A 155 -20.10 -18.88 -1.90
CA GLN A 155 -19.39 -19.02 -3.18
C GLN A 155 -17.88 -19.26 -2.98
N HIS A 156 -17.29 -18.62 -1.98
CA HIS A 156 -15.82 -18.56 -1.81
C HIS A 156 -15.29 -19.25 -0.55
N GLY A 157 -16.18 -19.71 0.31
CA GLY A 157 -15.83 -20.25 1.62
C GLY A 157 -15.74 -19.15 2.69
N ARG A 158 -15.57 -19.59 3.94
CA ARG A 158 -15.53 -18.69 5.10
C ARG A 158 -14.37 -17.70 4.99
N ILE A 159 -14.64 -16.44 5.30
CA ILE A 159 -13.62 -15.38 5.38
C ILE A 159 -12.52 -15.78 6.37
N PRO A 160 -11.24 -15.78 5.97
CA PRO A 160 -10.13 -16.16 6.84
C PRO A 160 -9.94 -15.17 8.01
N GLU A 161 -9.72 -15.70 9.21
CA GLU A 161 -9.37 -14.89 10.38
C GLU A 161 -8.10 -14.07 10.11
N GLY A 162 -8.05 -12.80 10.55
CA GLY A 162 -6.93 -11.89 10.36
C GLY A 162 -6.76 -11.37 8.92
N SER A 163 -7.72 -11.62 8.01
CA SER A 163 -7.72 -11.03 6.67
C SER A 163 -8.09 -9.56 6.69
N VAL A 164 -7.77 -8.85 5.61
CA VAL A 164 -8.32 -7.54 5.26
C VAL A 164 -9.51 -7.77 4.34
N VAL A 165 -10.63 -7.11 4.64
CA VAL A 165 -11.85 -7.19 3.83
C VAL A 165 -12.13 -5.83 3.22
N PHE A 166 -12.04 -5.72 1.89
CA PHE A 166 -12.40 -4.51 1.17
C PHE A 166 -13.79 -4.64 0.53
N VAL A 167 -14.57 -3.58 0.64
CA VAL A 167 -15.93 -3.49 0.07
C VAL A 167 -15.88 -2.71 -1.22
N ARG A 168 -16.15 -3.38 -2.34
CA ARG A 168 -16.19 -2.79 -3.66
C ARG A 168 -17.56 -2.24 -3.97
N SER A 169 -17.67 -0.92 -4.17
CA SER A 169 -18.88 -0.20 -4.56
C SER A 169 -18.80 0.45 -5.94
N ASP A 170 -17.60 0.47 -6.54
CA ASP A 170 -17.24 1.23 -7.74
C ASP A 170 -17.29 2.76 -7.52
N TRP A 171 -17.40 3.23 -6.27
CA TRP A 171 -17.41 4.64 -5.88
C TRP A 171 -16.12 5.36 -6.28
N SER A 172 -14.99 4.69 -6.17
CA SER A 172 -13.66 5.23 -6.50
C SER A 172 -13.48 5.54 -7.99
N LYS A 173 -14.32 5.04 -8.88
CA LYS A 173 -14.24 5.29 -10.33
C LYS A 173 -14.50 6.74 -10.70
N GLU A 174 -15.19 7.51 -9.87
CA GLU A 174 -15.43 8.92 -10.07
C GLU A 174 -14.29 9.82 -9.53
N TRP A 175 -13.24 9.26 -8.98
CA TRP A 175 -12.09 10.02 -8.49
C TRP A 175 -11.43 10.86 -9.60
N PRO A 176 -11.12 12.16 -9.41
CA PRO A 176 -11.14 12.93 -8.15
C PRO A 176 -12.37 13.87 -7.99
N ASN A 177 -13.58 13.44 -8.30
CA ASN A 177 -14.77 14.25 -8.15
C ASN A 177 -14.94 14.72 -6.68
N PRO A 178 -15.01 16.02 -6.38
CA PRO A 178 -15.17 16.54 -5.02
C PRO A 178 -16.40 16.01 -4.26
N LYS A 179 -17.43 15.57 -4.97
CA LYS A 179 -18.64 14.95 -4.36
C LYS A 179 -18.33 13.65 -3.62
N LEU A 180 -17.20 13.01 -3.90
CA LEU A 180 -16.79 11.79 -3.18
C LEU A 180 -16.45 12.03 -1.70
N ALA A 181 -16.26 13.29 -1.28
CA ALA A 181 -16.02 13.68 0.11
C ALA A 181 -17.30 14.08 0.87
N THR A 182 -18.47 13.61 0.42
CA THR A 182 -19.76 13.85 1.10
C THR A 182 -19.90 12.97 2.34
N LEU A 183 -20.67 13.44 3.33
CA LEU A 183 -21.11 12.67 4.50
C LEU A 183 -22.50 12.02 4.30
N THR A 184 -23.13 12.23 3.16
CA THR A 184 -24.45 11.70 2.81
C THR A 184 -24.44 11.15 1.41
N ASP A 185 -25.37 10.26 1.11
CA ASP A 185 -25.58 9.75 -0.24
C ASP A 185 -24.36 9.03 -0.84
N PHE A 186 -23.79 8.09 -0.08
CA PHE A 186 -22.70 7.22 -0.52
C PHE A 186 -22.91 5.77 -0.02
N PRO A 187 -22.34 4.77 -0.71
CA PRO A 187 -22.41 3.38 -0.29
C PRO A 187 -21.58 3.15 0.97
N GLY A 188 -22.09 2.38 1.92
CA GLY A 188 -21.46 2.18 3.22
C GLY A 188 -21.32 0.73 3.66
N VAL A 189 -21.02 0.56 4.94
CA VAL A 189 -21.01 -0.73 5.64
C VAL A 189 -21.89 -0.61 6.87
N SER A 190 -22.92 -1.46 6.97
CA SER A 190 -23.84 -1.40 8.12
C SER A 190 -23.14 -1.82 9.43
N LEU A 191 -23.61 -1.28 10.54
CA LEU A 191 -23.08 -1.64 11.88
C LEU A 191 -23.13 -3.13 12.14
N ASP A 192 -24.19 -3.82 11.72
CA ASP A 192 -24.31 -5.27 11.90
C ASP A 192 -23.30 -6.02 11.03
N ALA A 193 -23.03 -5.56 9.81
CA ALA A 193 -22.00 -6.14 8.95
C ALA A 193 -20.60 -5.94 9.55
N LEU A 194 -20.30 -4.77 10.11
CA LEU A 194 -19.04 -4.51 10.82
C LEU A 194 -18.86 -5.44 12.01
N LYS A 195 -19.88 -5.54 12.87
CA LYS A 195 -19.86 -6.46 14.02
C LYS A 195 -19.65 -7.90 13.57
N PHE A 196 -20.35 -8.34 12.52
CA PHE A 196 -20.20 -9.70 12.00
C PHE A 196 -18.78 -9.96 11.49
N LEU A 197 -18.19 -9.03 10.72
CA LEU A 197 -16.83 -9.15 10.21
C LEU A 197 -15.79 -9.17 11.35
N HIS A 198 -15.91 -8.27 12.29
CA HIS A 198 -14.90 -8.12 13.36
C HIS A 198 -15.07 -9.13 14.49
N LEU A 199 -16.30 -9.41 14.93
CA LEU A 199 -16.54 -10.28 16.09
C LEU A 199 -16.67 -11.76 15.70
N GLU A 200 -17.35 -12.06 14.56
CA GLU A 200 -17.62 -13.43 14.14
C GLU A 200 -16.58 -13.97 13.15
N ARG A 201 -16.00 -13.12 12.30
CA ARG A 201 -14.97 -13.51 11.33
C ARG A 201 -13.57 -13.14 11.79
N LYS A 202 -13.45 -12.26 12.79
CA LYS A 202 -12.20 -11.82 13.41
C LYS A 202 -11.20 -11.31 12.35
N ILE A 203 -11.69 -10.53 11.42
CA ILE A 203 -10.84 -9.89 10.42
C ILE A 203 -9.87 -8.92 11.08
N LEU A 204 -8.77 -8.59 10.39
CA LEU A 204 -7.85 -7.57 10.88
C LEU A 204 -8.51 -6.20 10.84
N PHE A 205 -8.96 -5.80 9.66
CA PHE A 205 -9.76 -4.60 9.45
C PHE A 205 -10.56 -4.69 8.14
N HIS A 206 -11.58 -3.86 8.02
CA HIS A 206 -12.30 -3.63 6.76
C HIS A 206 -11.83 -2.34 6.11
N GLY A 207 -12.14 -2.18 4.83
CA GLY A 207 -11.96 -0.92 4.12
C GLY A 207 -12.98 -0.78 2.99
N HIS A 208 -13.11 0.43 2.48
CA HIS A 208 -14.08 0.80 1.45
C HIS A 208 -13.55 1.92 0.54
N GLU A 209 -14.26 2.17 -0.55
CA GLU A 209 -13.88 3.19 -1.54
C GLU A 209 -14.31 4.61 -1.13
N PRO A 210 -15.44 4.85 -0.42
CA PRO A 210 -15.76 6.13 0.18
C PRO A 210 -14.76 6.59 1.24
N LEU A 211 -14.87 7.86 1.65
CA LEU A 211 -14.05 8.49 2.69
C LEU A 211 -14.71 8.44 4.08
N HIS A 212 -15.77 7.65 4.25
CA HIS A 212 -16.47 7.38 5.51
C HIS A 212 -17.10 6.00 5.44
N THR A 213 -17.20 5.34 6.59
CA THR A 213 -17.71 3.97 6.71
C THR A 213 -19.20 3.85 6.48
N ASP A 214 -19.99 4.80 6.98
CA ASP A 214 -21.46 4.79 6.88
C ASP A 214 -22.03 6.21 6.78
N SER A 215 -23.21 6.33 6.19
CA SER A 215 -23.90 7.59 5.99
C SER A 215 -24.95 7.89 7.07
N THR A 216 -24.92 7.20 8.20
CA THR A 216 -25.82 7.49 9.33
C THR A 216 -25.49 8.85 9.96
N PRO A 217 -26.48 9.57 10.51
CA PRO A 217 -26.23 10.91 11.07
C PRO A 217 -25.18 10.95 12.20
N THR A 218 -24.93 9.82 12.84
CA THR A 218 -23.96 9.69 13.95
C THR A 218 -22.71 8.93 13.58
N LEU A 219 -22.55 8.50 12.31
CA LEU A 219 -21.50 7.61 11.84
C LEU A 219 -21.39 6.40 12.78
N GLU A 220 -22.50 5.70 13.01
CA GLU A 220 -22.60 4.70 14.06
C GLU A 220 -21.66 3.51 13.87
N GLY A 221 -21.43 3.13 12.62
CA GLY A 221 -20.52 2.04 12.25
C GLY A 221 -19.07 2.44 12.52
N GLU A 222 -18.65 3.57 12.02
CA GLU A 222 -17.31 4.11 12.22
C GLU A 222 -17.04 4.39 13.72
N ALA A 223 -18.01 5.01 14.40
CA ALA A 223 -17.94 5.28 15.82
C ALA A 223 -17.79 4.00 16.65
N TRP A 224 -18.57 2.97 16.34
CA TRP A 224 -18.45 1.69 17.02
C TRP A 224 -17.08 1.07 16.79
N LEU A 225 -16.64 1.02 15.55
CA LEU A 225 -15.39 0.39 15.15
C LEU A 225 -14.18 0.99 15.89
N LEU A 226 -13.94 2.28 15.69
CA LEU A 226 -12.75 2.95 16.18
C LEU A 226 -12.76 3.12 17.71
N ARG A 227 -13.95 3.29 18.33
CA ARG A 227 -14.09 3.35 19.80
C ARG A 227 -13.88 2.01 20.48
N ASN A 228 -13.93 0.90 19.76
CA ASN A 228 -13.68 -0.44 20.29
C ASN A 228 -12.32 -1.02 19.89
N GLY A 229 -11.37 -0.18 19.42
CA GLY A 229 -10.00 -0.59 19.18
C GLY A 229 -9.74 -1.26 17.84
N TYR A 230 -10.66 -1.14 16.88
CA TYR A 230 -10.49 -1.63 15.52
C TYR A 230 -9.95 -0.52 14.60
N THR A 231 -9.37 -0.92 13.48
CA THR A 231 -8.89 -0.03 12.42
C THR A 231 -9.77 -0.13 11.18
N GLN A 232 -9.69 0.85 10.28
CA GLN A 232 -10.35 0.82 8.98
C GLN A 232 -9.45 1.42 7.89
N ALA A 233 -9.75 1.11 6.63
CA ALA A 233 -9.15 1.73 5.46
C ALA A 233 -10.23 2.48 4.68
N GLU A 234 -9.93 3.70 4.25
CA GLU A 234 -10.81 4.56 3.48
C GLU A 234 -10.19 4.97 2.15
N GLY A 235 -11.04 5.36 1.20
CA GLY A 235 -10.59 5.83 -0.09
C GLY A 235 -9.79 4.78 -0.89
N VAL A 236 -10.15 3.50 -0.76
CA VAL A 236 -9.46 2.42 -1.48
C VAL A 236 -9.80 2.49 -2.97
N ALA A 237 -8.80 2.33 -3.82
CA ALA A 237 -8.93 2.43 -5.27
C ALA A 237 -8.89 1.05 -5.97
N ASN A 238 -9.37 1.01 -7.23
CA ASN A 238 -9.14 -0.10 -8.16
C ASN A 238 -9.62 -1.48 -7.66
N LEU A 239 -10.62 -1.56 -6.80
CA LEU A 239 -11.16 -2.83 -6.30
C LEU A 239 -11.82 -3.67 -7.41
N ASP A 240 -12.17 -3.07 -8.55
CA ASP A 240 -12.63 -3.76 -9.76
C ASP A 240 -11.52 -4.52 -10.50
N ARG A 241 -10.25 -4.31 -10.12
CA ARG A 241 -9.07 -4.92 -10.76
C ARG A 241 -8.42 -6.02 -9.95
N VAL A 242 -9.04 -6.43 -8.85
CA VAL A 242 -8.52 -7.49 -7.99
C VAL A 242 -9.54 -8.62 -7.84
N PRO A 243 -9.11 -9.87 -7.60
CA PRO A 243 -10.03 -10.97 -7.38
C PRO A 243 -10.73 -10.84 -6.03
N GLU A 244 -11.92 -11.41 -5.92
CA GLU A 244 -12.69 -11.44 -4.68
C GLU A 244 -12.01 -12.25 -3.58
N THR A 245 -11.16 -13.21 -3.96
CA THR A 245 -10.40 -14.09 -3.05
C THR A 245 -9.08 -14.51 -3.67
N GLY A 246 -8.15 -15.03 -2.84
CA GLY A 246 -6.88 -15.61 -3.30
C GLY A 246 -5.74 -14.60 -3.51
N ALA A 247 -5.95 -13.32 -3.23
CA ALA A 247 -4.90 -12.31 -3.20
C ALA A 247 -4.37 -12.07 -1.77
N LEU A 248 -3.17 -11.47 -1.69
CA LEU A 248 -2.66 -10.80 -0.50
C LEU A 248 -2.74 -9.30 -0.70
N VAL A 249 -2.71 -8.54 0.40
CA VAL A 249 -2.54 -7.09 0.37
C VAL A 249 -1.34 -6.70 1.23
N THR A 250 -0.49 -5.80 0.69
CA THR A 250 0.51 -5.09 1.49
C THR A 250 -0.07 -3.78 1.98
N ILE A 251 0.28 -3.42 3.22
CA ILE A 251 -0.25 -2.26 3.92
C ILE A 251 0.94 -1.39 4.33
N GLY A 252 1.12 -0.24 3.65
CA GLY A 252 2.18 0.71 3.94
C GLY A 252 1.60 2.07 4.31
N TYR A 253 2.16 2.70 5.35
CA TYR A 253 1.82 4.05 5.79
C TYR A 253 3.02 4.70 6.49
N PRO A 254 3.14 6.05 6.52
CA PRO A 254 4.19 6.71 7.25
C PRO A 254 3.99 6.54 8.75
N LYS A 255 5.09 6.35 9.47
CA LYS A 255 5.09 6.19 10.92
C LYS A 255 5.20 7.58 11.60
N LEU A 256 4.11 8.35 11.55
CA LEU A 256 4.03 9.68 12.15
C LEU A 256 3.69 9.55 13.63
N GLN A 257 4.49 10.10 14.51
CA GLN A 257 4.30 10.03 15.96
C GLN A 257 2.95 10.60 16.39
N GLY A 258 2.13 9.77 17.05
CA GLY A 258 0.82 10.14 17.55
C GLY A 258 -0.19 10.49 16.46
N GLY A 259 0.02 10.09 15.21
CA GLY A 259 -0.90 10.35 14.12
C GLY A 259 -2.22 9.61 14.30
N LEU A 260 -3.33 10.28 13.96
CA LEU A 260 -4.70 9.78 14.07
C LEU A 260 -5.22 9.23 12.74
N GLY A 261 -4.40 9.29 11.70
CA GLY A 261 -4.57 8.70 10.39
C GLY A 261 -3.22 8.48 9.72
N GLY A 262 -3.22 7.78 8.60
CA GLY A 262 -2.00 7.59 7.82
C GLY A 262 -2.30 7.44 6.33
N TYR A 263 -1.69 8.28 5.49
CA TYR A 263 -1.73 8.14 4.04
C TYR A 263 -1.26 6.75 3.67
N ALA A 264 -2.16 5.87 3.28
CA ALA A 264 -1.83 4.48 3.08
C ALA A 264 -1.49 4.18 1.61
N ARG A 265 -0.61 3.21 1.43
CA ARG A 265 -0.39 2.57 0.13
C ARG A 265 -0.73 1.10 0.23
N TYR A 266 -1.86 0.73 -0.34
CA TYR A 266 -2.28 -0.66 -0.47
C TYR A 266 -1.87 -1.19 -1.84
N ILE A 267 -1.24 -2.36 -1.86
CA ILE A 267 -0.90 -3.06 -3.10
C ILE A 267 -1.41 -4.49 -2.97
N ALA A 268 -2.33 -4.87 -3.85
CA ALA A 268 -2.78 -6.25 -3.94
C ALA A 268 -1.75 -7.09 -4.70
N ILE A 269 -1.47 -8.28 -4.17
CA ILE A 269 -0.63 -9.31 -4.79
C ILE A 269 -1.57 -10.43 -5.23
N CYS A 270 -1.90 -10.43 -6.51
CA CYS A 270 -2.89 -11.32 -7.12
C CYS A 270 -2.24 -12.55 -7.76
N PRO A 271 -3.00 -13.62 -8.02
CA PRO A 271 -2.49 -14.82 -8.71
C PRO A 271 -1.77 -14.49 -10.02
N PRO A 272 -0.77 -15.30 -10.46
CA PRO A 272 0.03 -15.02 -11.65
C PRO A 272 -0.77 -14.92 -12.97
N ASN A 273 -1.89 -15.63 -13.05
CA ASN A 273 -2.79 -15.63 -14.20
C ASN A 273 -3.90 -14.56 -14.15
N TRP A 274 -3.86 -13.67 -13.15
CA TRP A 274 -4.82 -12.58 -13.04
C TRP A 274 -4.68 -11.58 -14.20
N GLY A 275 -5.82 -11.08 -14.71
CA GLY A 275 -5.86 -10.25 -15.92
C GLY A 275 -5.33 -8.83 -15.76
N TYR A 276 -5.22 -8.34 -14.52
CA TYR A 276 -4.78 -6.98 -14.18
C TYR A 276 -3.45 -6.97 -13.43
N GLY A 277 -2.79 -5.82 -13.41
CA GLY A 277 -1.55 -5.62 -12.68
C GLY A 277 -0.30 -5.95 -13.48
N VAL A 278 0.85 -5.79 -12.83
CA VAL A 278 2.19 -6.02 -13.39
C VAL A 278 2.93 -7.06 -12.56
N SER A 279 3.79 -7.87 -13.20
CA SER A 279 4.67 -8.81 -12.50
C SER A 279 6.09 -8.25 -12.42
N VAL A 280 6.87 -8.77 -11.45
CA VAL A 280 8.30 -8.47 -11.35
C VAL A 280 9.01 -8.80 -12.68
N GLY A 281 9.82 -7.87 -13.17
CA GLY A 281 10.54 -7.99 -14.44
C GLY A 281 9.72 -7.69 -15.70
N GLN A 282 8.42 -7.40 -15.61
CA GLN A 282 7.58 -6.99 -16.75
C GLN A 282 7.91 -5.57 -17.26
N ILE A 283 8.41 -4.72 -16.35
CA ILE A 283 8.93 -3.39 -16.65
C ILE A 283 10.37 -3.30 -16.14
N PRO A 284 11.21 -2.41 -16.68
CA PRO A 284 12.55 -2.20 -16.14
C PRO A 284 12.49 -1.79 -14.67
N GLU A 285 13.10 -2.59 -13.79
CA GLU A 285 13.10 -2.35 -12.34
C GLU A 285 14.32 -1.54 -11.89
N ALA A 286 15.48 -1.77 -12.53
CA ALA A 286 16.71 -1.04 -12.28
C ALA A 286 17.70 -1.19 -13.46
N PRO A 287 18.28 -0.09 -13.98
CA PRO A 287 17.86 1.29 -13.75
C PRO A 287 16.48 1.55 -14.38
N LEU A 288 15.69 2.41 -13.75
CA LEU A 288 14.41 2.81 -14.31
C LEU A 288 14.60 3.53 -15.66
N ALA A 289 13.69 3.29 -16.59
CA ALA A 289 13.70 3.97 -17.88
C ALA A 289 13.45 5.48 -17.70
N LYS A 290 14.09 6.28 -18.55
CA LYS A 290 13.80 7.71 -18.61
C LYS A 290 12.35 7.92 -19.05
N ALA A 291 11.67 8.86 -18.40
CA ALA A 291 10.35 9.28 -18.83
C ALA A 291 10.42 10.02 -20.17
N ALA A 292 9.35 9.92 -20.97
CA ALA A 292 9.25 10.55 -22.28
C ALA A 292 9.32 12.09 -22.22
N LYS A 293 8.84 12.67 -21.11
CA LYS A 293 8.90 14.12 -20.85
C LYS A 293 9.58 14.38 -19.51
N SER A 294 10.32 15.47 -19.41
CA SER A 294 10.92 15.91 -18.16
C SER A 294 9.85 16.39 -17.17
N LEU A 295 10.05 16.07 -15.92
CA LEU A 295 9.21 16.57 -14.83
C LEU A 295 9.47 18.09 -14.69
N HIS A 296 8.39 18.87 -14.62
CA HIS A 296 8.45 20.32 -14.45
C HIS A 296 7.33 20.81 -13.55
N TRP A 297 7.51 21.97 -12.95
CA TRP A 297 6.52 22.59 -12.09
C TRP A 297 5.43 23.27 -12.93
N ASP A 298 4.19 22.82 -12.80
CA ASP A 298 3.02 23.52 -13.33
C ASP A 298 2.52 24.51 -12.28
N ARG A 299 2.61 25.79 -12.58
CA ARG A 299 2.22 26.86 -11.64
C ARG A 299 0.70 26.98 -11.47
N GLN A 300 -0.06 26.60 -12.48
CA GLN A 300 -1.52 26.67 -12.44
C GLN A 300 -2.10 25.55 -11.60
N LEU A 301 -1.57 24.34 -11.75
CA LEU A 301 -2.01 23.17 -10.99
C LEU A 301 -1.34 23.08 -9.60
N GLY A 302 -0.24 23.82 -9.37
CA GLY A 302 0.52 23.75 -8.13
C GLY A 302 1.18 22.40 -7.89
N VAL A 303 1.55 21.67 -8.95
CA VAL A 303 2.20 20.35 -8.88
C VAL A 303 3.25 20.20 -9.95
N ARG A 304 4.13 19.20 -9.80
CA ARG A 304 5.01 18.79 -10.90
C ARG A 304 4.26 17.84 -11.83
N VAL A 305 4.34 18.11 -13.12
CA VAL A 305 3.75 17.32 -14.22
C VAL A 305 4.80 16.94 -15.26
N ARG A 306 4.46 16.00 -16.14
CA ARG A 306 5.30 15.56 -17.27
C ARG A 306 4.72 15.97 -18.61
#